data_e6fb3934461740f15853be772c3df802
#
_entry.id   e6fb3934461740f15853be772c3df802
#
_cell.length_a   1.000
_cell.length_b   1.000
_cell.length_c   1.000
_cell.angle_alpha   90.00
_cell.angle_beta   90.00
_cell.angle_gamma   90.00
#
_symmetry.space_group_name_H-M   'P 1'
#
loop_
_entity.id
_entity.type
_entity.pdbx_description
1 polymer ?
#
loop_
_entity_poly.entity_id
_entity_poly.type
_entity_poly.pdbx_seq_one_letter_code
_entity_poly.pdbx_strand_id
1 'polypeptide(L)'
;LGDVYKRQTRDMPSSAAPGQMSVRAIHEARHLLGLLPRRHLFLLGSPIAQSQSPLIHNTGFQVLGLPHVYERFETSTVDERLVQLLHAPDFGGASVTIPLKLSIMQLLDSISPEAQVIGAVNTIVPRRDSDTGRVALHGENTDWHAIYDRARAAHVRSDGLVALVIGAGGSARAALYAMHRLGASCILLYNRTYDKAVALAEQVPVEWHVEAIPSLASV
;
A
#
# COMPACT_ATOMS: atom_id res chain seq x y z
N LEU A 1 -19.07 9.34 -26.87
CA LEU A 1 -19.80 8.82 -25.67
C LEU A 1 -18.93 8.82 -24.40
N GLY A 2 -17.59 8.69 -24.51
CA GLY A 2 -16.68 8.65 -23.35
C GLY A 2 -16.55 9.96 -22.58
N ASP A 3 -16.73 11.12 -23.19
CA ASP A 3 -16.51 12.41 -22.55
C ASP A 3 -17.70 12.98 -21.76
N VAL A 4 -18.91 12.49 -22.04
CA VAL A 4 -20.11 12.92 -21.32
C VAL A 4 -20.13 12.35 -19.89
N TYR A 5 -19.56 11.17 -19.66
CA TYR A 5 -19.50 10.53 -18.34
C TYR A 5 -18.39 11.06 -17.44
N LYS A 6 -17.35 11.69 -17.96
CA LYS A 6 -16.25 12.26 -17.18
C LYS A 6 -16.60 13.56 -16.44
N ARG A 7 -17.73 14.19 -16.74
CA ARG A 7 -18.15 15.46 -16.14
C ARG A 7 -19.13 15.32 -14.97
N GLN A 8 -19.43 14.12 -14.52
CA GLN A 8 -20.17 13.91 -13.27
C GLN A 8 -19.22 14.08 -12.08
N THR A 9 -18.92 15.33 -11.75
CA THR A 9 -18.13 15.64 -10.56
C THR A 9 -18.97 15.47 -9.31
N ARG A 10 -18.33 15.05 -8.23
CA ARG A 10 -18.87 14.78 -6.87
C ARG A 10 -19.75 15.89 -6.31
N ASP A 11 -19.61 17.11 -6.79
CA ASP A 11 -20.05 18.34 -6.13
C ASP A 11 -21.17 19.07 -6.87
N MET A 12 -21.82 18.45 -7.84
CA MET A 12 -22.97 19.06 -8.52
C MET A 12 -24.22 18.86 -7.66
N PRO A 13 -24.79 19.93 -7.09
CA PRO A 13 -25.99 19.86 -6.26
C PRO A 13 -27.26 19.49 -7.03
N SER A 14 -27.18 19.41 -8.38
CA SER A 14 -28.26 18.97 -9.24
C SER A 14 -27.71 18.08 -10.36
N SER A 15 -28.51 17.09 -10.82
CA SER A 15 -28.17 16.30 -11.99
C SER A 15 -28.06 17.21 -13.22
N ALA A 16 -27.02 17.00 -14.06
CA ALA A 16 -26.81 17.80 -15.26
C ALA A 16 -27.93 17.61 -16.30
N ALA A 17 -28.72 16.55 -16.20
CA ALA A 17 -29.91 16.27 -17.00
C ALA A 17 -30.92 15.45 -16.22
N PRO A 18 -32.23 15.50 -16.56
CA PRO A 18 -33.25 14.65 -15.94
C PRO A 18 -32.86 13.15 -16.05
N GLY A 19 -32.98 12.43 -14.93
CA GLY A 19 -32.68 10.99 -14.87
C GLY A 19 -31.20 10.64 -14.62
N GLN A 20 -30.28 11.60 -14.57
CA GLN A 20 -28.89 11.32 -14.17
C GLN A 20 -28.78 11.05 -12.69
N MET A 21 -28.11 9.94 -12.33
CA MET A 21 -27.81 9.61 -10.95
C MET A 21 -26.38 10.04 -10.59
N SER A 22 -26.19 10.48 -9.34
CA SER A 22 -24.85 10.70 -8.80
C SER A 22 -24.11 9.35 -8.63
N VAL A 23 -22.76 9.38 -8.59
CA VAL A 23 -21.96 8.19 -8.30
C VAL A 23 -22.40 7.52 -7.00
N ARG A 24 -22.68 8.33 -5.97
CA ARG A 24 -23.21 7.86 -4.69
C ARG A 24 -24.53 7.10 -4.85
N ALA A 25 -25.52 7.70 -5.54
CA ALA A 25 -26.82 7.07 -5.75
C ALA A 25 -26.71 5.76 -6.56
N ILE A 26 -25.78 5.69 -7.52
CA ILE A 26 -25.50 4.46 -8.27
C ILE A 26 -24.93 3.37 -7.34
N HIS A 27 -23.99 3.70 -6.47
CA HIS A 27 -23.43 2.74 -5.52
C HIS A 27 -24.47 2.24 -4.52
N GLU A 28 -25.25 3.15 -3.95
CA GLU A 28 -26.35 2.81 -3.03
C GLU A 28 -27.38 1.89 -3.71
N ALA A 29 -27.81 2.20 -4.94
CA ALA A 29 -28.72 1.36 -5.70
C ALA A 29 -28.13 -0.03 -6.00
N ARG A 30 -26.86 -0.10 -6.41
CA ARG A 30 -26.16 -1.37 -6.63
C ARG A 30 -26.07 -2.21 -5.36
N HIS A 31 -25.84 -1.56 -4.22
CA HIS A 31 -25.80 -2.26 -2.92
C HIS A 31 -27.16 -2.84 -2.57
N LEU A 32 -28.22 -2.07 -2.69
CA LEU A 32 -29.60 -2.52 -2.43
C LEU A 32 -30.01 -3.70 -3.35
N LEU A 33 -29.53 -3.72 -4.58
CA LEU A 33 -29.76 -4.80 -5.53
C LEU A 33 -28.82 -6.02 -5.36
N GLY A 34 -27.94 -6.02 -4.35
CA GLY A 34 -26.95 -7.09 -4.14
C GLY A 34 -25.79 -7.12 -5.13
N LEU A 35 -25.70 -6.13 -6.02
CA LEU A 35 -24.64 -6.03 -7.05
C LEU A 35 -23.34 -5.41 -6.53
N LEU A 36 -23.35 -4.88 -5.31
CA LEU A 36 -22.19 -4.31 -4.62
C LEU A 36 -22.20 -4.79 -3.16
N PRO A 37 -21.69 -6.00 -2.88
CA PRO A 37 -21.68 -6.53 -1.53
C PRO A 37 -20.76 -5.72 -0.63
N ARG A 38 -21.11 -5.65 0.66
CA ARG A 38 -20.26 -5.06 1.69
C ARG A 38 -18.94 -5.83 1.78
N ARG A 39 -17.84 -5.10 1.97
CA ARG A 39 -16.51 -5.65 2.19
C ARG A 39 -15.90 -5.03 3.44
N HIS A 40 -15.13 -5.83 4.16
CA HIS A 40 -14.32 -5.39 5.29
C HIS A 40 -12.86 -5.26 4.84
N LEU A 41 -12.31 -4.06 5.01
CA LEU A 41 -10.90 -3.76 4.75
C LEU A 41 -10.20 -3.49 6.08
N PHE A 42 -8.90 -3.77 6.15
CA PHE A 42 -8.18 -3.72 7.40
C PHE A 42 -6.86 -2.96 7.33
N LEU A 43 -6.47 -2.39 8.48
CA LEU A 43 -5.09 -2.04 8.76
C LEU A 43 -4.50 -3.12 9.67
N LEU A 44 -3.44 -3.79 9.22
CA LEU A 44 -2.74 -4.86 9.92
C LEU A 44 -1.39 -4.38 10.44
N GLY A 45 -1.10 -4.61 11.71
CA GLY A 45 0.18 -4.23 12.35
C GLY A 45 0.01 -3.90 13.82
N SER A 46 1.08 -3.43 14.49
CA SER A 46 1.08 -3.01 15.89
C SER A 46 2.33 -2.14 16.17
N PRO A 47 2.20 -1.00 16.89
CA PRO A 47 0.95 -0.38 17.35
C PRO A 47 0.27 0.41 16.23
N ILE A 48 -1.07 0.38 16.16
CA ILE A 48 -1.86 1.05 15.11
C ILE A 48 -3.01 1.92 15.65
N ALA A 49 -3.13 2.05 16.97
CA ALA A 49 -4.23 2.79 17.60
C ALA A 49 -4.33 4.25 17.11
N GLN A 50 -3.19 4.91 16.83
CA GLN A 50 -3.10 6.30 16.38
C GLN A 50 -3.32 6.50 14.88
N SER A 51 -3.46 5.41 14.10
CA SER A 51 -3.59 5.52 12.64
C SER A 51 -4.86 6.23 12.21
N GLN A 52 -4.74 7.14 11.28
CA GLN A 52 -5.87 7.85 10.65
C GLN A 52 -6.49 7.09 9.47
N SER A 53 -5.91 5.96 9.06
CA SER A 53 -6.38 5.19 7.90
C SER A 53 -7.87 4.83 8.00
N PRO A 54 -8.42 4.36 9.14
CA PRO A 54 -9.86 4.08 9.25
C PRO A 54 -10.74 5.32 9.03
N LEU A 55 -10.33 6.47 9.56
CA LEU A 55 -11.08 7.71 9.36
C LEU A 55 -11.09 8.11 7.88
N ILE A 56 -9.93 8.09 7.23
CA ILE A 56 -9.77 8.49 5.82
C ILE A 56 -10.60 7.57 4.91
N HIS A 57 -10.43 6.26 5.05
CA HIS A 57 -11.13 5.30 4.20
C HIS A 57 -12.65 5.29 4.42
N ASN A 58 -13.10 5.25 5.68
CA ASN A 58 -14.53 5.24 5.98
C ASN A 58 -15.22 6.54 5.53
N THR A 59 -14.57 7.71 5.69
CA THR A 59 -15.08 8.96 5.14
C THR A 59 -15.19 8.89 3.61
N GLY A 60 -14.16 8.33 2.94
CA GLY A 60 -14.21 8.12 1.50
C GLY A 60 -15.35 7.20 1.07
N PHE A 61 -15.56 6.09 1.76
CA PHE A 61 -16.67 5.17 1.48
C PHE A 61 -18.04 5.85 1.68
N GLN A 62 -18.20 6.60 2.77
CA GLN A 62 -19.42 7.34 3.03
C GLN A 62 -19.72 8.38 1.93
N VAL A 63 -18.73 9.18 1.54
CA VAL A 63 -18.88 10.20 0.47
C VAL A 63 -19.26 9.55 -0.85
N LEU A 64 -18.68 8.39 -1.16
CA LEU A 64 -18.94 7.64 -2.40
C LEU A 64 -20.22 6.78 -2.36
N GLY A 65 -20.89 6.64 -1.22
CA GLY A 65 -22.02 5.71 -1.06
C GLY A 65 -21.61 4.24 -1.15
N LEU A 66 -20.37 3.92 -0.79
CA LEU A 66 -19.88 2.55 -0.77
C LEU A 66 -20.25 1.87 0.56
N PRO A 67 -20.69 0.60 0.54
CA PRO A 67 -21.12 -0.12 1.77
C PRO A 67 -19.96 -0.67 2.59
N HIS A 68 -18.72 -0.36 2.21
CA HIS A 68 -17.51 -0.95 2.78
C HIS A 68 -17.17 -0.36 4.15
N VAL A 69 -16.38 -1.11 4.93
CA VAL A 69 -15.87 -0.69 6.23
C VAL A 69 -14.37 -0.96 6.28
N TYR A 70 -13.64 -0.02 6.88
CA TYR A 70 -12.20 -0.14 7.12
C TYR A 70 -11.94 -0.12 8.63
N GLU A 71 -11.26 -1.15 9.14
CA GLU A 71 -11.06 -1.38 10.57
C GLU A 71 -9.59 -1.63 10.89
N ARG A 72 -9.23 -1.53 12.18
CA ARG A 72 -7.92 -1.94 12.68
C ARG A 72 -7.99 -3.40 13.12
N PHE A 73 -7.04 -4.19 12.66
CA PHE A 73 -6.76 -5.51 13.22
C PHE A 73 -5.34 -5.49 13.81
N GLU A 74 -5.27 -5.20 15.10
CA GLU A 74 -3.97 -5.04 15.77
C GLU A 74 -3.37 -6.41 16.10
N THR A 75 -2.22 -6.69 15.47
CA THR A 75 -1.40 -7.86 15.74
C THR A 75 0.06 -7.57 15.37
N SER A 76 0.99 -8.14 16.11
CA SER A 76 2.43 -8.06 15.85
C SER A 76 2.99 -9.31 15.17
N THR A 77 2.18 -10.37 15.02
CA THR A 77 2.59 -11.67 14.50
C THR A 77 1.59 -12.19 13.48
N VAL A 78 2.08 -13.07 12.60
CA VAL A 78 1.23 -13.87 11.73
C VAL A 78 0.72 -15.04 12.55
N ASP A 79 -0.53 -14.93 12.99
CA ASP A 79 -1.22 -15.95 13.79
C ASP A 79 -2.43 -16.53 13.04
N GLU A 80 -3.07 -17.54 13.62
CA GLU A 80 -4.22 -18.20 13.03
C GLU A 80 -5.41 -17.24 12.84
N ARG A 81 -5.59 -16.27 13.73
CA ARG A 81 -6.66 -15.25 13.64
C ARG A 81 -6.47 -14.37 12.41
N LEU A 82 -5.21 -13.98 12.12
CA LEU A 82 -4.88 -13.21 10.92
C LEU A 82 -5.14 -14.05 9.65
N VAL A 83 -4.76 -15.33 9.65
CA VAL A 83 -5.02 -16.23 8.52
C VAL A 83 -6.53 -16.37 8.27
N GLN A 84 -7.33 -16.58 9.33
CA GLN A 84 -8.79 -16.65 9.21
C GLN A 84 -9.39 -15.37 8.66
N LEU A 85 -8.91 -14.19 9.12
CA LEU A 85 -9.34 -12.89 8.62
C LEU A 85 -9.11 -12.74 7.11
N LEU A 86 -7.91 -13.08 6.63
CA LEU A 86 -7.54 -12.95 5.22
C LEU A 86 -8.38 -13.85 4.29
N HIS A 87 -8.92 -14.95 4.81
CA HIS A 87 -9.75 -15.88 4.06
C HIS A 87 -11.26 -15.70 4.33
N ALA A 88 -11.66 -14.66 5.08
CA ALA A 88 -13.07 -14.37 5.31
C ALA A 88 -13.79 -14.04 3.99
N PRO A 89 -15.05 -14.51 3.80
CA PRO A 89 -15.78 -14.32 2.54
C PRO A 89 -16.00 -12.86 2.15
N ASP A 90 -16.03 -11.97 3.13
CA ASP A 90 -16.22 -10.54 2.99
C ASP A 90 -14.92 -9.73 3.08
N PHE A 91 -13.76 -10.40 3.15
CA PHE A 91 -12.45 -9.73 3.10
C PHE A 91 -12.33 -8.91 1.82
N GLY A 92 -12.08 -7.61 1.96
CA GLY A 92 -11.99 -6.64 0.87
C GLY A 92 -10.59 -6.15 0.56
N GLY A 93 -9.62 -6.50 1.42
CA GLY A 93 -8.22 -6.10 1.30
C GLY A 93 -7.65 -5.55 2.60
N ALA A 94 -6.35 -5.32 2.62
CA ALA A 94 -5.71 -4.76 3.81
C ALA A 94 -4.52 -3.86 3.46
N SER A 95 -4.31 -2.84 4.29
CA SER A 95 -3.02 -2.16 4.41
C SER A 95 -2.20 -2.86 5.49
N VAL A 96 -0.91 -3.03 5.25
CA VAL A 96 0.02 -3.71 6.17
C VAL A 96 1.10 -2.74 6.63
N THR A 97 1.27 -2.65 7.94
CA THR A 97 2.34 -1.83 8.53
C THR A 97 3.24 -2.67 9.44
N ILE A 98 4.15 -2.00 10.15
CA ILE A 98 5.07 -2.63 11.10
C ILE A 98 4.30 -3.48 12.12
N PRO A 99 4.82 -4.68 12.52
CA PRO A 99 6.04 -5.32 12.03
C PRO A 99 5.80 -6.29 10.86
N LEU A 100 4.61 -6.34 10.28
CA LEU A 100 4.13 -7.46 9.44
C LEU A 100 4.57 -7.42 7.98
N LYS A 101 5.09 -6.29 7.45
CA LYS A 101 5.36 -6.10 6.01
C LYS A 101 6.22 -7.18 5.35
N LEU A 102 7.11 -7.83 6.11
CA LEU A 102 7.93 -8.93 5.63
C LEU A 102 7.25 -10.27 5.84
N SER A 103 6.79 -10.53 7.06
CA SER A 103 6.22 -11.84 7.44
C SER A 103 4.91 -12.17 6.75
N ILE A 104 4.13 -11.16 6.35
CA ILE A 104 2.85 -11.36 5.65
C ILE A 104 3.03 -11.99 4.26
N MET A 105 4.19 -11.81 3.63
CA MET A 105 4.46 -12.28 2.27
C MET A 105 4.27 -13.79 2.11
N GLN A 106 4.55 -14.57 3.15
CA GLN A 106 4.38 -16.03 3.14
C GLN A 106 2.92 -16.51 3.06
N LEU A 107 1.95 -15.62 3.33
CA LEU A 107 0.52 -15.93 3.27
C LEU A 107 -0.13 -15.57 1.93
N LEU A 108 0.63 -15.00 0.99
CA LEU A 108 0.10 -14.47 -0.25
C LEU A 108 0.29 -15.46 -1.40
N ASP A 109 -0.75 -15.60 -2.23
CA ASP A 109 -0.70 -16.46 -3.42
C ASP A 109 0.21 -15.88 -4.52
N SER A 110 0.34 -14.56 -4.58
CA SER A 110 1.20 -13.86 -5.53
C SER A 110 1.65 -12.51 -4.97
N ILE A 111 2.80 -12.03 -5.46
CA ILE A 111 3.39 -10.74 -5.05
C ILE A 111 3.84 -10.02 -6.32
N SER A 112 3.63 -8.70 -6.39
CA SER A 112 4.09 -7.90 -7.53
C SER A 112 5.62 -7.95 -7.66
N PRO A 113 6.15 -7.81 -8.88
CA PRO A 113 7.61 -7.81 -9.10
C PRO A 113 8.33 -6.80 -8.23
N GLU A 114 7.78 -5.60 -8.07
CA GLU A 114 8.36 -4.54 -7.25
C GLU A 114 8.37 -4.92 -5.77
N ALA A 115 7.24 -5.41 -5.24
CA ALA A 115 7.16 -5.83 -3.84
C ALA A 115 8.06 -7.04 -3.55
N GLN A 116 8.25 -7.93 -4.53
CA GLN A 116 9.17 -9.06 -4.44
C GLN A 116 10.63 -8.59 -4.31
N VAL A 117 11.05 -7.66 -5.16
CA VAL A 117 12.41 -7.09 -5.16
C VAL A 117 12.63 -6.24 -3.90
N ILE A 118 11.64 -5.46 -3.46
CA ILE A 118 11.67 -4.70 -2.21
C ILE A 118 11.76 -5.64 -1.00
N GLY A 119 11.18 -6.84 -1.08
CA GLY A 119 11.10 -7.79 0.02
C GLY A 119 10.16 -7.34 1.15
N ALA A 120 9.12 -6.57 0.81
CA ALA A 120 8.11 -6.11 1.76
C ALA A 120 6.78 -5.81 1.05
N VAL A 121 5.66 -6.18 1.69
CA VAL A 121 4.30 -5.89 1.23
C VAL A 121 3.63 -4.93 2.20
N ASN A 122 2.99 -3.88 1.68
CA ASN A 122 2.19 -2.94 2.48
C ASN A 122 0.70 -2.96 2.13
N THR A 123 0.31 -3.69 1.07
CA THR A 123 -1.08 -3.72 0.58
C THR A 123 -1.42 -5.14 0.13
N ILE A 124 -2.57 -5.66 0.57
CA ILE A 124 -3.12 -6.96 0.15
C ILE A 124 -4.40 -6.72 -0.61
N VAL A 125 -4.47 -7.26 -1.82
CA VAL A 125 -5.64 -7.16 -2.71
C VAL A 125 -6.18 -8.56 -2.98
N PRO A 126 -7.41 -8.89 -2.56
CA PRO A 126 -8.05 -10.13 -2.96
C PRO A 126 -8.44 -10.05 -4.44
N ARG A 127 -7.93 -10.97 -5.24
CA ARG A 127 -8.26 -11.12 -6.67
C ARG A 127 -9.15 -12.34 -6.83
N ARG A 128 -10.36 -12.12 -7.32
CA ARG A 128 -11.30 -13.22 -7.58
C ARG A 128 -11.13 -13.68 -9.02
N ASP A 129 -10.82 -14.94 -9.18
CA ASP A 129 -10.83 -15.61 -10.47
C ASP A 129 -12.29 -15.71 -10.99
N SER A 130 -12.54 -15.24 -12.20
CA SER A 130 -13.88 -15.18 -12.80
C SER A 130 -14.48 -16.56 -13.09
N ASP A 131 -13.62 -17.53 -13.39
CA ASP A 131 -14.05 -18.84 -13.91
C ASP A 131 -14.28 -19.82 -12.76
N THR A 132 -13.39 -19.80 -11.77
CA THR A 132 -13.44 -20.72 -10.63
C THR A 132 -14.09 -20.12 -9.38
N GLY A 133 -14.24 -18.79 -9.32
CA GLY A 133 -14.68 -18.06 -8.14
C GLY A 133 -13.68 -18.06 -6.98
N ARG A 134 -12.51 -18.70 -7.13
CA ARG A 134 -11.45 -18.71 -6.12
C ARG A 134 -10.93 -17.29 -5.87
N VAL A 135 -10.67 -16.98 -4.61
CA VAL A 135 -10.02 -15.73 -4.21
C VAL A 135 -8.56 -16.01 -3.95
N ALA A 136 -7.68 -15.32 -4.66
CA ALA A 136 -6.24 -15.33 -4.44
C ALA A 136 -5.83 -14.01 -3.78
N LEU A 137 -4.91 -14.06 -2.82
CA LEU A 137 -4.36 -12.90 -2.14
C LEU A 137 -3.12 -12.40 -2.90
N HIS A 138 -3.18 -11.16 -3.38
CA HIS A 138 -2.08 -10.53 -4.10
C HIS A 138 -1.45 -9.42 -3.25
N GLY A 139 -0.11 -9.46 -3.12
CA GLY A 139 0.66 -8.47 -2.37
C GLY A 139 1.28 -7.40 -3.24
N GLU A 140 1.17 -6.16 -2.79
CA GLU A 140 1.74 -4.97 -3.43
C GLU A 140 2.59 -4.19 -2.43
N ASN A 141 3.52 -3.38 -2.96
CA ASN A 141 4.16 -2.34 -2.17
C ASN A 141 3.93 -0.98 -2.81
N THR A 142 3.11 -0.15 -2.19
CA THR A 142 2.79 1.19 -2.67
C THR A 142 3.63 2.29 -1.99
N ASP A 143 4.41 1.95 -0.94
CA ASP A 143 5.24 2.91 -0.23
C ASP A 143 6.29 3.54 -1.15
N TRP A 144 6.93 2.75 -2.01
CA TRP A 144 7.96 3.24 -2.90
C TRP A 144 7.45 4.27 -3.93
N HIS A 145 6.21 4.10 -4.41
CA HIS A 145 5.58 5.06 -5.31
C HIS A 145 5.44 6.43 -4.65
N ALA A 146 4.95 6.47 -3.40
CA ALA A 146 4.77 7.72 -2.67
C ALA A 146 6.11 8.43 -2.44
N ILE A 147 7.18 7.69 -2.11
CA ILE A 147 8.53 8.24 -1.93
C ILE A 147 9.08 8.76 -3.26
N TYR A 148 8.98 7.97 -4.32
CA TYR A 148 9.42 8.32 -5.66
C TYR A 148 8.74 9.59 -6.18
N ASP A 149 7.40 9.64 -6.09
CA ASP A 149 6.62 10.77 -6.58
C ASP A 149 6.90 12.05 -5.78
N ARG A 150 7.10 11.93 -4.47
CA ARG A 150 7.48 13.09 -3.62
C ARG A 150 8.87 13.61 -3.96
N ALA A 151 9.84 12.74 -4.20
CA ALA A 151 11.18 13.15 -4.59
C ALA A 151 11.17 13.83 -5.98
N ARG A 152 10.42 13.29 -6.94
CA ARG A 152 10.23 13.92 -8.25
C ARG A 152 9.54 15.29 -8.15
N ALA A 153 8.48 15.39 -7.35
CA ALA A 153 7.78 16.65 -7.12
C ALA A 153 8.67 17.71 -6.44
N ALA A 154 9.67 17.29 -5.66
CA ALA A 154 10.68 18.15 -5.07
C ALA A 154 11.83 18.50 -6.05
N HIS A 155 11.73 18.12 -7.33
CA HIS A 155 12.73 18.33 -8.38
C HIS A 155 14.12 17.77 -8.02
N VAL A 156 14.17 16.65 -7.32
CA VAL A 156 15.43 15.92 -7.05
C VAL A 156 16.03 15.50 -8.40
N ARG A 157 17.27 15.96 -8.65
CA ARG A 157 17.99 15.62 -9.89
C ARG A 157 18.62 14.25 -9.76
N SER A 158 18.56 13.44 -10.80
CA SER A 158 19.18 12.12 -10.85
C SER A 158 20.71 12.17 -11.06
N ASP A 159 21.19 13.22 -11.70
CA ASP A 159 22.61 13.36 -12.03
C ASP A 159 23.46 13.56 -10.77
N GLY A 160 24.31 12.59 -10.48
CA GLY A 160 25.15 12.55 -9.27
C GLY A 160 24.38 12.41 -7.96
N LEU A 161 23.13 11.94 -7.98
CA LEU A 161 22.33 11.78 -6.77
C LEU A 161 22.98 10.78 -5.81
N VAL A 162 23.31 11.26 -4.60
CA VAL A 162 23.61 10.45 -3.44
C VAL A 162 22.44 10.55 -2.47
N ALA A 163 21.87 9.43 -2.10
CA ALA A 163 20.72 9.39 -1.20
C ALA A 163 21.11 8.85 0.18
N LEU A 164 20.50 9.36 1.24
CA LEU A 164 20.61 8.81 2.59
C LEU A 164 19.28 8.23 3.02
N VAL A 165 19.28 6.94 3.37
CA VAL A 165 18.13 6.25 3.94
C VAL A 165 18.41 5.93 5.40
N ILE A 166 17.49 6.32 6.29
CA ILE A 166 17.59 6.10 7.74
C ILE A 166 16.56 5.06 8.15
N GLY A 167 17.04 3.93 8.67
CA GLY A 167 16.26 2.78 9.13
C GLY A 167 16.56 1.52 8.32
N ALA A 168 16.13 0.35 8.82
CA ALA A 168 16.33 -0.95 8.16
C ALA A 168 15.06 -1.83 8.18
N GLY A 169 13.88 -1.20 8.22
CA GLY A 169 12.58 -1.88 8.18
C GLY A 169 11.95 -1.90 6.78
N GLY A 170 10.71 -2.37 6.68
CA GLY A 170 9.99 -2.47 5.41
C GLY A 170 9.87 -1.14 4.65
N SER A 171 9.71 -0.01 5.33
CA SER A 171 9.68 1.30 4.69
C SER A 171 11.05 1.75 4.17
N ALA A 172 12.14 1.36 4.86
CA ALA A 172 13.49 1.62 4.37
C ALA A 172 13.76 0.84 3.09
N ARG A 173 13.32 -0.43 2.99
CA ARG A 173 13.41 -1.24 1.76
C ARG A 173 12.72 -0.54 0.58
N ALA A 174 11.51 -0.02 0.80
CA ALA A 174 10.78 0.75 -0.22
C ALA A 174 11.50 2.04 -0.61
N ALA A 175 12.16 2.72 0.36
CA ALA A 175 12.95 3.92 0.10
C ALA A 175 14.21 3.60 -0.73
N LEU A 176 14.93 2.52 -0.43
CA LEU A 176 16.07 2.07 -1.23
C LEU A 176 15.66 1.83 -2.69
N TYR A 177 14.55 1.11 -2.90
CA TYR A 177 14.01 0.89 -4.24
C TYR A 177 13.64 2.20 -4.94
N ALA A 178 12.96 3.12 -4.24
CA ALA A 178 12.58 4.41 -4.81
C ALA A 178 13.80 5.25 -5.21
N MET A 179 14.87 5.27 -4.40
CA MET A 179 16.12 6.00 -4.72
C MET A 179 16.84 5.36 -5.90
N HIS A 180 16.91 4.03 -5.97
CA HIS A 180 17.43 3.33 -7.14
C HIS A 180 16.63 3.70 -8.41
N ARG A 181 15.30 3.69 -8.34
CA ARG A 181 14.42 4.08 -9.47
C ARG A 181 14.56 5.55 -9.87
N LEU A 182 14.98 6.42 -8.97
CA LEU A 182 15.34 7.81 -9.25
C LEU A 182 16.70 7.97 -9.92
N GLY A 183 17.51 6.90 -9.99
CA GLY A 183 18.84 6.91 -10.57
C GLY A 183 19.92 7.36 -9.60
N ALA A 184 19.75 7.12 -8.29
CA ALA A 184 20.82 7.39 -7.33
C ALA A 184 22.07 6.59 -7.67
N SER A 185 23.21 7.30 -7.72
CA SER A 185 24.52 6.69 -7.98
C SER A 185 25.10 5.97 -6.77
N CYS A 186 24.65 6.36 -5.58
CA CYS A 186 24.98 5.71 -4.30
C CYS A 186 23.84 5.94 -3.32
N ILE A 187 23.52 4.94 -2.50
CA ILE A 187 22.53 5.04 -1.43
C ILE A 187 23.21 4.69 -0.10
N LEU A 188 23.43 5.68 0.74
CA LEU A 188 23.94 5.48 2.11
C LEU A 188 22.80 4.99 3.00
N LEU A 189 23.02 3.89 3.70
CA LEU A 189 22.04 3.27 4.57
C LEU A 189 22.51 3.33 6.03
N TYR A 190 21.82 4.13 6.84
CA TYR A 190 22.07 4.20 8.26
C TYR A 190 20.96 3.53 9.07
N ASN A 191 21.35 2.79 10.09
CA ASN A 191 20.40 2.30 11.10
C ASN A 191 21.05 2.32 12.49
N ARG A 192 20.27 2.65 13.54
CA ARG A 192 20.73 2.65 14.93
C ARG A 192 21.49 1.37 15.33
N THR A 193 21.02 0.21 14.86
CA THR A 193 21.73 -1.06 14.96
C THR A 193 22.44 -1.29 13.62
N TYR A 194 23.75 -1.06 13.57
CA TYR A 194 24.54 -1.10 12.34
C TYR A 194 24.40 -2.43 11.59
N ASP A 195 24.46 -3.57 12.30
CA ASP A 195 24.35 -4.90 11.73
C ASP A 195 23.04 -5.10 10.90
N LYS A 196 21.96 -4.41 11.30
CA LYS A 196 20.71 -4.43 10.51
C LYS A 196 20.81 -3.65 9.22
N ALA A 197 21.63 -2.60 9.17
CA ALA A 197 21.89 -1.88 7.92
C ALA A 197 22.75 -2.73 7.01
N VAL A 198 23.81 -3.35 7.52
CA VAL A 198 24.66 -4.29 6.77
C VAL A 198 23.81 -5.42 6.19
N ALA A 199 23.06 -6.12 7.04
CA ALA A 199 22.20 -7.22 6.60
C ALA A 199 21.17 -6.81 5.54
N LEU A 200 20.63 -5.58 5.61
CA LEU A 200 19.72 -5.09 4.57
C LEU A 200 20.47 -4.76 3.28
N ALA A 201 21.66 -4.13 3.36
CA ALA A 201 22.46 -3.81 2.18
C ALA A 201 22.89 -5.08 1.41
N GLU A 202 23.16 -6.18 2.12
CA GLU A 202 23.49 -7.48 1.52
C GLU A 202 22.28 -8.20 0.87
N GLN A 203 21.05 -7.85 1.27
CA GLN A 203 19.81 -8.46 0.76
C GLN A 203 19.25 -7.78 -0.48
N VAL A 204 19.66 -6.55 -0.77
CA VAL A 204 19.18 -5.82 -1.95
C VAL A 204 20.09 -6.07 -3.16
N PRO A 205 19.59 -5.90 -4.40
CA PRO A 205 20.40 -6.05 -5.60
C PRO A 205 21.65 -5.14 -5.58
N VAL A 206 22.80 -5.68 -5.98
CA VAL A 206 24.08 -4.96 -5.95
C VAL A 206 24.08 -3.69 -6.83
N GLU A 207 23.28 -3.71 -7.90
CA GLU A 207 23.09 -2.56 -8.80
C GLU A 207 22.38 -1.35 -8.15
N TRP A 208 21.87 -1.49 -6.94
CA TRP A 208 21.34 -0.35 -6.19
C TRP A 208 22.42 0.48 -5.50
N HIS A 209 23.66 -0.01 -5.47
CA HIS A 209 24.81 0.66 -4.87
C HIS A 209 24.54 1.13 -3.44
N VAL A 210 24.02 0.23 -2.59
CA VAL A 210 23.69 0.52 -1.18
C VAL A 210 24.93 0.27 -0.32
N GLU A 211 25.32 1.29 0.46
CA GLU A 211 26.44 1.24 1.39
C GLU A 211 25.92 1.47 2.85
N ALA A 212 26.13 0.49 3.72
CA ALA A 212 25.81 0.62 5.13
C ALA A 212 26.84 1.49 5.83
N ILE A 213 26.40 2.57 6.50
CA ILE A 213 27.30 3.47 7.23
C ILE A 213 27.09 3.33 8.74
N PRO A 214 28.18 3.33 9.53
CA PRO A 214 28.10 3.14 10.98
C PRO A 214 27.65 4.40 11.73
N SER A 215 27.77 5.58 11.11
CA SER A 215 27.46 6.86 11.75
C SER A 215 26.97 7.88 10.71
N LEU A 216 26.06 8.76 11.10
CA LEU A 216 25.65 9.91 10.28
C LEU A 216 26.76 10.97 10.16
N ALA A 217 27.80 10.92 11.00
CA ALA A 217 28.98 11.78 10.87
C ALA A 217 29.88 11.39 9.67
N SER A 218 29.56 10.27 9.01
CA SER A 218 30.30 9.78 7.83
C SER A 218 29.71 10.31 6.50
N VAL A 219 28.68 11.16 6.56
CA VAL A 219 27.96 11.72 5.39
C VAL A 219 28.43 13.13 5.05
#